data_3ca7a5faac1cfb1bd3016825d934c882
#
_entry.id   3ca7a5faac1cfb1bd3016825d934c882
#
_cell.length_a   1.000
_cell.length_b   1.000
_cell.length_c   1.000
_cell.angle_alpha   90.00
_cell.angle_beta   90.00
_cell.angle_gamma   90.00
#
_symmetry.space_group_name_H-M   'P 1'
#
loop_
_entity.id
_entity.type
_entity.pdbx_description
1 polymer ?
#
loop_
_entity_poly.entity_id
_entity_poly.type
_entity_poly.pdbx_seq_one_letter_code
_entity_poly.pdbx_strand_id
1 'polypeptide(L)'
;AKDQAIVADAPSILDYLTESAQAHWDKVQTYLEAMGIDYEVDANVVRGLDYYNHTIFEVMTQSEALGHGWTTITGGGRYNGLVEEFGGPEMPGVGFGIGLERLMLLLESEGATLPEQAPLDVYVANTGDGTDVVAMQMVQAVRSFGYSAERDYQDRKLKGQFKSADRLGARFMITIGERELAEQSANLKNMTTGKEITVKLAELYTGLPEFIEDEEVTEED
;
A
#
# COMPACT_ATOMS: atom_id res chain seq x y z
N ALA A 1 35.18 7.24 15.08
CA ALA A 1 36.19 7.76 16.03
C ALA A 1 37.09 8.83 15.40
N LYS A 2 37.58 8.67 14.13
CA LYS A 2 38.43 9.68 13.49
C LYS A 2 37.66 10.98 13.12
N ASP A 3 36.43 10.84 12.70
CA ASP A 3 35.60 11.96 12.21
C ASP A 3 35.01 12.79 13.38
N GLN A 4 34.81 12.18 14.55
CA GLN A 4 34.32 12.87 15.73
C GLN A 4 35.27 14.02 16.20
N ALA A 5 36.59 13.81 16.06
CA ALA A 5 37.56 14.85 16.40
C ALA A 5 37.54 16.05 15.42
N ILE A 6 37.14 15.81 14.17
CA ILE A 6 37.08 16.84 13.13
C ILE A 6 35.83 17.71 13.29
N VAL A 7 34.73 17.11 13.73
CA VAL A 7 33.44 17.82 13.89
C VAL A 7 33.24 18.39 15.30
N ALA A 8 34.13 18.08 16.25
CA ALA A 8 33.98 18.50 17.65
C ALA A 8 33.92 20.03 17.82
N ASP A 9 34.63 20.76 16.95
CA ASP A 9 34.70 22.22 16.96
C ASP A 9 33.83 22.85 15.82
N ALA A 10 32.98 22.06 15.15
CA ALA A 10 32.13 22.60 14.13
C ALA A 10 31.04 23.51 14.74
N PRO A 11 30.82 24.71 14.13
CA PRO A 11 29.78 25.60 14.62
C PRO A 11 28.38 25.00 14.43
N SER A 12 27.48 25.25 15.41
CA SER A 12 26.09 24.88 15.26
C SER A 12 25.41 25.73 14.18
N ILE A 13 24.66 25.12 13.28
CA ILE A 13 23.85 25.84 12.29
C ILE A 13 22.81 26.76 12.95
N LEU A 14 22.38 26.44 14.17
CA LEU A 14 21.41 27.23 14.92
C LEU A 14 21.97 28.58 15.37
N ASP A 15 23.30 28.73 15.45
CA ASP A 15 23.96 29.98 15.81
C ASP A 15 23.99 30.97 14.65
N TYR A 16 23.65 30.55 13.45
CA TYR A 16 23.75 31.34 12.20
C TYR A 16 22.38 31.57 11.52
N LEU A 17 21.30 31.37 12.24
CA LEU A 17 19.98 31.68 11.71
C LEU A 17 19.80 33.17 11.46
N THR A 18 19.20 33.51 10.30
CA THR A 18 18.74 34.89 10.07
C THR A 18 17.57 35.22 10.98
N GLU A 19 17.24 36.50 11.21
CA GLU A 19 16.09 36.89 12.03
C GLU A 19 14.78 36.25 11.55
N SER A 20 14.60 36.18 10.21
CA SER A 20 13.40 35.53 9.64
C SER A 20 13.38 34.01 9.84
N ALA A 21 14.54 33.36 9.77
CA ALA A 21 14.66 31.92 10.03
C ALA A 21 14.45 31.62 11.51
N GLN A 22 14.98 32.46 12.42
CA GLN A 22 14.76 32.31 13.86
C GLN A 22 13.28 32.47 14.20
N ALA A 23 12.62 33.52 13.70
CA ALA A 23 11.20 33.72 13.94
C ALA A 23 10.32 32.57 13.41
N HIS A 24 10.70 32.00 12.26
CA HIS A 24 10.04 30.80 11.73
C HIS A 24 10.26 29.59 12.64
N TRP A 25 11.49 29.38 13.08
CA TRP A 25 11.87 28.27 13.95
C TRP A 25 11.14 28.31 15.30
N ASP A 26 11.11 29.48 15.95
CA ASP A 26 10.39 29.69 17.21
C ASP A 26 8.90 29.38 17.05
N LYS A 27 8.31 29.77 15.93
CA LYS A 27 6.91 29.50 15.61
C LYS A 27 6.63 28.02 15.38
N VAL A 28 7.52 27.30 14.73
CA VAL A 28 7.40 25.83 14.55
C VAL A 28 7.38 25.14 15.91
N GLN A 29 8.33 25.47 16.80
CA GLN A 29 8.38 24.91 18.15
C GLN A 29 7.09 25.22 18.93
N THR A 30 6.64 26.47 18.93
CA THR A 30 5.39 26.87 19.58
C THR A 30 4.19 26.05 19.09
N TYR A 31 4.11 25.73 17.80
CA TYR A 31 3.03 24.93 17.25
C TYR A 31 3.13 23.46 17.65
N LEU A 32 4.32 22.88 17.65
CA LEU A 32 4.52 21.50 18.08
C LEU A 32 4.12 21.34 19.56
N GLU A 33 4.55 22.27 20.43
CA GLU A 33 4.18 22.30 21.84
C GLU A 33 2.66 22.45 22.03
N ALA A 34 2.04 23.37 21.30
CA ALA A 34 0.59 23.59 21.38
C ALA A 34 -0.23 22.37 20.89
N MET A 35 0.35 21.55 20.01
CA MET A 35 -0.24 20.30 19.53
C MET A 35 0.07 19.09 20.42
N GLY A 36 0.89 19.27 21.48
CA GLY A 36 1.33 18.18 22.36
C GLY A 36 2.25 17.16 21.66
N ILE A 37 3.01 17.61 20.67
CA ILE A 37 3.98 16.78 19.96
C ILE A 37 5.33 16.93 20.65
N ASP A 38 5.83 15.85 21.23
CA ASP A 38 7.17 15.79 21.80
C ASP A 38 8.21 15.77 20.68
N TYR A 39 9.25 16.58 20.83
CA TYR A 39 10.36 16.64 19.86
C TYR A 39 11.70 16.93 20.56
N GLU A 40 12.75 16.57 19.89
CA GLU A 40 14.13 16.91 20.29
C GLU A 40 14.77 17.76 19.18
N VAL A 41 15.47 18.83 19.59
CA VAL A 41 16.22 19.67 18.66
C VAL A 41 17.63 19.09 18.50
N ASP A 42 17.95 18.61 17.31
CA ASP A 42 19.29 18.14 16.96
C ASP A 42 19.86 18.93 15.77
N ALA A 43 20.86 19.77 16.06
CA ALA A 43 21.55 20.56 15.07
C ALA A 43 22.39 19.73 14.05
N ASN A 44 22.57 18.44 14.32
CA ASN A 44 23.41 17.55 13.49
C ASN A 44 22.58 16.72 12.50
N VAL A 45 21.25 16.83 12.50
CA VAL A 45 20.43 16.16 11.52
C VAL A 45 20.70 16.71 10.13
N VAL A 46 21.11 15.83 9.21
CA VAL A 46 21.40 16.17 7.81
C VAL A 46 20.60 15.26 6.90
N ARG A 47 19.95 15.85 5.89
CA ARG A 47 19.23 15.10 4.85
C ARG A 47 20.04 15.03 3.57
N GLY A 48 19.94 13.92 2.85
CA GLY A 48 20.66 13.66 1.61
C GLY A 48 20.17 14.42 0.37
N LEU A 49 19.26 15.38 0.53
CA LEU A 49 18.67 16.17 -0.56
C LEU A 49 18.92 17.65 -0.29
N ASP A 50 19.43 18.35 -1.27
CA ASP A 50 19.92 19.73 -1.17
C ASP A 50 18.84 20.80 -1.37
N TYR A 51 17.62 20.41 -1.75
CA TYR A 51 16.50 21.35 -1.90
C TYR A 51 15.84 21.79 -0.58
N TYR A 52 16.17 21.14 0.54
CA TYR A 52 15.68 21.58 1.85
C TYR A 52 16.34 22.87 2.27
N ASN A 53 15.57 23.86 2.70
CA ASN A 53 16.07 25.20 3.03
C ASN A 53 15.48 25.82 4.29
N HIS A 54 14.81 25.09 5.11
CA HIS A 54 14.31 25.53 6.42
C HIS A 54 14.32 24.35 7.40
N THR A 55 13.15 24.05 7.99
CA THR A 55 13.03 22.95 8.93
C THR A 55 13.16 21.61 8.21
N ILE A 56 13.99 20.74 8.74
CA ILE A 56 14.04 19.33 8.43
C ILE A 56 13.66 18.53 9.66
N PHE A 57 13.16 17.31 9.48
CA PHE A 57 12.78 16.46 10.59
C PHE A 57 12.99 14.99 10.27
N GLU A 58 13.16 14.20 11.32
CA GLU A 58 13.12 12.74 11.29
C GLU A 58 12.26 12.21 12.41
N VAL A 59 11.50 11.15 12.12
CA VAL A 59 10.84 10.35 13.15
C VAL A 59 11.63 9.06 13.29
N MET A 60 12.15 8.84 14.48
CA MET A 60 13.06 7.75 14.77
C MET A 60 12.51 6.83 15.85
N THR A 61 12.93 5.59 15.83
CA THR A 61 12.60 4.59 16.86
C THR A 61 13.84 3.81 17.28
N GLN A 62 13.79 3.25 18.48
CA GLN A 62 14.73 2.23 18.97
C GLN A 62 13.97 0.91 19.08
N SER A 63 13.82 0.19 17.98
CA SER A 63 13.20 -1.13 17.97
C SER A 63 14.22 -2.19 17.57
N GLU A 64 14.31 -3.28 18.33
CA GLU A 64 15.19 -4.41 18.01
C GLU A 64 14.83 -5.06 16.67
N ALA A 65 13.56 -4.98 16.24
CA ALA A 65 13.10 -5.46 14.95
C ALA A 65 13.75 -4.74 13.76
N LEU A 66 14.22 -3.50 13.97
CA LEU A 66 14.85 -2.66 12.94
C LEU A 66 16.38 -2.57 13.11
N GLY A 67 16.93 -3.27 14.10
CA GLY A 67 18.37 -3.28 14.40
C GLY A 67 18.70 -2.58 15.72
N HIS A 68 19.99 -2.49 16.02
CA HIS A 68 20.45 -1.85 17.24
C HIS A 68 20.64 -0.34 17.04
N GLY A 69 20.05 0.47 17.91
CA GLY A 69 20.14 1.92 17.92
C GLY A 69 18.96 2.63 17.27
N TRP A 70 19.12 3.94 17.07
CA TRP A 70 18.09 4.78 16.46
C TRP A 70 17.96 4.51 14.97
N THR A 71 16.75 4.23 14.51
CA THR A 71 16.42 3.98 13.10
C THR A 71 15.34 4.94 12.64
N THR A 72 15.60 5.65 11.55
CA THR A 72 14.64 6.57 10.93
C THR A 72 13.54 5.80 10.22
N ILE A 73 12.28 6.06 10.60
CA ILE A 73 11.07 5.53 9.95
C ILE A 73 10.62 6.46 8.83
N THR A 74 10.58 7.76 9.11
CA THR A 74 10.21 8.80 8.15
C THR A 74 11.07 10.02 8.37
N GLY A 75 11.25 10.79 7.32
CA GLY A 75 11.94 12.05 7.40
C GLY A 75 11.63 12.93 6.22
N GLY A 76 11.68 14.21 6.45
CA GLY A 76 11.32 15.22 5.49
C GLY A 76 11.78 16.60 5.87
N GLY A 77 11.17 17.58 5.23
CA GLY A 77 11.49 18.98 5.50
C GLY A 77 10.76 19.95 4.58
N ARG A 78 11.04 21.20 4.79
CA ARG A 78 10.51 22.31 4.02
C ARG A 78 11.46 22.66 2.86
N TYR A 79 10.86 22.96 1.72
CA TYR A 79 11.56 23.40 0.51
C TYR A 79 10.77 24.52 -0.17
N ASN A 80 11.36 25.71 -0.24
CA ASN A 80 10.67 26.90 -0.76
C ASN A 80 11.04 27.22 -2.22
N GLY A 81 12.12 26.70 -2.76
CA GLY A 81 12.59 27.03 -4.11
C GLY A 81 12.26 25.97 -5.19
N LEU A 82 11.84 24.79 -4.77
CA LEU A 82 11.72 23.65 -5.70
C LEU A 82 10.69 23.87 -6.80
N VAL A 83 9.56 24.50 -6.50
CA VAL A 83 8.51 24.78 -7.50
C VAL A 83 8.98 25.75 -8.56
N GLU A 84 9.73 26.81 -8.18
CA GLU A 84 10.33 27.77 -9.10
C GLU A 84 11.41 27.13 -9.97
N GLU A 85 12.21 26.24 -9.43
CA GLU A 85 13.24 25.49 -10.15
C GLU A 85 12.66 24.67 -11.30
N PHE A 86 11.43 24.18 -11.14
CA PHE A 86 10.65 23.51 -12.19
C PHE A 86 9.79 24.46 -13.04
N GLY A 87 9.99 25.77 -12.95
CA GLY A 87 9.31 26.78 -13.77
C GLY A 87 7.91 27.15 -13.26
N GLY A 88 7.56 26.81 -12.03
CA GLY A 88 6.33 27.21 -11.38
C GLY A 88 6.44 28.58 -10.66
N PRO A 89 5.37 29.04 -10.00
CA PRO A 89 5.41 30.25 -9.19
C PRO A 89 6.21 30.05 -7.90
N GLU A 90 6.63 31.16 -7.28
CA GLU A 90 7.17 31.12 -5.90
C GLU A 90 6.13 30.52 -4.95
N MET A 91 6.41 29.31 -4.48
CA MET A 91 5.50 28.55 -3.61
C MET A 91 6.30 27.70 -2.62
N PRO A 92 6.01 27.82 -1.32
CA PRO A 92 6.62 26.93 -0.34
C PRO A 92 6.07 25.51 -0.46
N GLY A 93 6.92 24.53 -0.18
CA GLY A 93 6.56 23.14 -0.09
C GLY A 93 7.06 22.49 1.21
N VAL A 94 6.37 21.47 1.63
CA VAL A 94 6.80 20.56 2.70
C VAL A 94 6.44 19.14 2.30
N GLY A 95 7.32 18.22 2.57
CA GLY A 95 7.09 16.82 2.26
C GLY A 95 7.93 15.90 3.10
N PHE A 96 7.61 14.61 3.03
CA PHE A 96 8.35 13.57 3.71
C PHE A 96 8.30 12.26 2.91
N GLY A 97 9.27 11.39 3.19
CA GLY A 97 9.27 10.00 2.74
C GLY A 97 9.16 9.06 3.92
N ILE A 98 8.40 7.97 3.78
CA ILE A 98 8.24 6.95 4.80
C ILE A 98 8.64 5.58 4.25
N GLY A 99 9.37 4.80 5.04
CA GLY A 99 9.68 3.40 4.73
C GLY A 99 8.52 2.50 5.17
N LEU A 100 7.65 2.10 4.24
CA LEU A 100 6.47 1.29 4.57
C LEU A 100 6.86 -0.06 5.18
N GLU A 101 7.88 -0.72 4.67
CA GLU A 101 8.37 -2.00 5.20
C GLU A 101 8.88 -1.84 6.65
N ARG A 102 9.60 -0.75 6.93
CA ARG A 102 10.07 -0.45 8.29
C ARG A 102 8.91 -0.17 9.24
N LEU A 103 7.90 0.56 8.77
CA LEU A 103 6.70 0.83 9.54
C LEU A 103 5.94 -0.46 9.87
N MET A 104 5.79 -1.35 8.89
CA MET A 104 5.12 -2.64 9.08
C MET A 104 5.86 -3.51 10.11
N LEU A 105 7.18 -3.64 9.97
CA LEU A 105 8.01 -4.39 10.92
C LEU A 105 7.93 -3.81 12.35
N LEU A 106 7.89 -2.48 12.47
CA LEU A 106 7.73 -1.82 13.76
C LEU A 106 6.36 -2.14 14.36
N LEU A 107 5.27 -1.98 13.59
CA LEU A 107 3.91 -2.26 14.05
C LEU A 107 3.76 -3.71 14.52
N GLU A 108 4.31 -4.66 13.77
CA GLU A 108 4.32 -6.09 14.16
C GLU A 108 5.09 -6.30 15.47
N SER A 109 6.26 -5.68 15.63
CA SER A 109 7.08 -5.83 16.85
C SER A 109 6.43 -5.21 18.09
N GLU A 110 5.65 -4.17 17.92
CA GLU A 110 4.88 -3.52 18.98
C GLU A 110 3.52 -4.21 19.25
N GLY A 111 3.23 -5.31 18.55
CA GLY A 111 1.99 -6.06 18.70
C GLY A 111 0.74 -5.31 18.22
N ALA A 112 0.91 -4.38 17.28
CA ALA A 112 -0.22 -3.67 16.69
C ALA A 112 -1.11 -4.64 15.91
N THR A 113 -2.41 -4.59 16.14
CA THR A 113 -3.38 -5.35 15.35
C THR A 113 -3.52 -4.68 13.99
N LEU A 114 -2.99 -5.32 12.97
CA LEU A 114 -3.19 -4.88 11.58
C LEU A 114 -4.51 -5.43 11.06
N PRO A 115 -5.21 -4.70 10.18
CA PRO A 115 -6.37 -5.24 9.51
C PRO A 115 -6.01 -6.54 8.78
N GLU A 116 -6.75 -7.60 9.01
CA GLU A 116 -6.59 -8.82 8.24
C GLU A 116 -6.91 -8.53 6.77
N GLN A 117 -6.10 -9.09 5.89
CA GLN A 117 -6.41 -9.00 4.47
C GLN A 117 -7.68 -9.81 4.22
N ALA A 118 -8.74 -9.13 3.76
CA ALA A 118 -9.97 -9.82 3.41
C ALA A 118 -9.68 -10.93 2.37
N PRO A 119 -10.30 -12.11 2.50
CA PRO A 119 -10.23 -13.14 1.49
C PRO A 119 -10.62 -12.59 0.11
N LEU A 120 -10.07 -13.15 -0.94
CA LEU A 120 -10.45 -12.82 -2.29
C LEU A 120 -11.89 -13.30 -2.56
N ASP A 121 -12.78 -12.45 -3.04
CA ASP A 121 -14.14 -12.89 -3.32
C ASP A 121 -14.17 -13.86 -4.52
N VAL A 122 -13.58 -13.48 -5.64
CA VAL A 122 -13.65 -14.28 -6.86
C VAL A 122 -12.29 -14.43 -7.54
N TYR A 123 -11.89 -15.66 -7.83
CA TYR A 123 -10.76 -15.94 -8.72
C TYR A 123 -11.28 -16.37 -10.10
N VAL A 124 -10.88 -15.68 -11.15
CA VAL A 124 -11.24 -16.02 -12.53
C VAL A 124 -10.13 -16.83 -13.17
N ALA A 125 -10.39 -18.11 -13.43
CA ALA A 125 -9.47 -19.00 -14.14
C ALA A 125 -9.89 -19.19 -15.59
N ASN A 126 -8.88 -19.31 -16.44
CA ASN A 126 -9.14 -19.57 -17.85
C ASN A 126 -8.12 -20.56 -18.45
N THR A 127 -8.55 -21.27 -19.49
CA THR A 127 -7.70 -22.21 -20.22
C THR A 127 -8.14 -22.35 -21.67
N GLY A 128 -7.19 -22.37 -22.58
CA GLY A 128 -7.42 -22.47 -24.01
C GLY A 128 -7.46 -21.12 -24.74
N ASP A 129 -7.47 -21.21 -26.06
CA ASP A 129 -7.35 -20.03 -26.92
C ASP A 129 -8.58 -19.12 -26.81
N GLY A 130 -8.35 -17.82 -26.78
CA GLY A 130 -9.40 -16.77 -26.78
C GLY A 130 -10.13 -16.60 -25.45
N THR A 131 -9.80 -17.39 -24.43
CA THR A 131 -10.48 -17.30 -23.11
C THR A 131 -9.93 -16.17 -22.24
N ASP A 132 -8.74 -15.68 -22.50
CA ASP A 132 -8.02 -14.65 -21.74
C ASP A 132 -8.75 -13.30 -21.75
N VAL A 133 -9.27 -12.87 -22.91
CA VAL A 133 -10.04 -11.63 -23.06
C VAL A 133 -11.33 -11.70 -22.24
N VAL A 134 -12.05 -12.83 -22.33
CA VAL A 134 -13.31 -13.03 -21.59
C VAL A 134 -13.06 -13.10 -20.09
N ALA A 135 -11.97 -13.76 -19.67
CA ALA A 135 -11.56 -13.79 -18.27
C ALA A 135 -11.24 -12.38 -17.74
N MET A 136 -10.57 -11.53 -18.52
CA MET A 136 -10.31 -10.13 -18.15
C MET A 136 -11.61 -9.33 -18.05
N GLN A 137 -12.54 -9.50 -18.99
CA GLN A 137 -13.84 -8.87 -18.93
C GLN A 137 -14.64 -9.32 -17.68
N MET A 138 -14.55 -10.61 -17.33
CA MET A 138 -15.18 -11.15 -16.14
C MET A 138 -14.59 -10.54 -14.85
N VAL A 139 -13.26 -10.44 -14.74
CA VAL A 139 -12.62 -9.73 -13.61
C VAL A 139 -13.15 -8.32 -13.46
N GLN A 140 -13.26 -7.59 -14.57
CA GLN A 140 -13.79 -6.22 -14.55
C GLN A 140 -15.28 -6.18 -14.14
N ALA A 141 -16.07 -7.12 -14.61
CA ALA A 141 -17.49 -7.23 -14.23
C ALA A 141 -17.63 -7.52 -12.72
N VAL A 142 -16.90 -8.49 -12.19
CA VAL A 142 -16.88 -8.80 -10.75
C VAL A 142 -16.54 -7.56 -9.93
N ARG A 143 -15.50 -6.84 -10.31
CA ARG A 143 -15.06 -5.61 -9.63
C ARG A 143 -16.10 -4.49 -9.71
N SER A 144 -16.88 -4.41 -10.79
CA SER A 144 -17.93 -3.40 -10.94
C SER A 144 -19.11 -3.61 -9.98
N PHE A 145 -19.31 -4.83 -9.47
CA PHE A 145 -20.25 -5.15 -8.41
C PHE A 145 -19.71 -4.89 -7.00
N GLY A 146 -18.45 -4.46 -6.87
CA GLY A 146 -17.82 -4.17 -5.57
C GLY A 146 -17.07 -5.35 -4.96
N TYR A 147 -16.99 -6.50 -5.63
CA TYR A 147 -16.24 -7.66 -5.17
C TYR A 147 -14.77 -7.58 -5.57
N SER A 148 -13.90 -8.12 -4.74
CA SER A 148 -12.50 -8.30 -5.08
C SER A 148 -12.34 -9.45 -6.08
N ALA A 149 -11.54 -9.24 -7.12
CA ALA A 149 -11.32 -10.26 -8.15
C ALA A 149 -9.86 -10.30 -8.60
N GLU A 150 -9.38 -11.52 -8.88
CA GLU A 150 -8.03 -11.77 -9.41
C GLU A 150 -8.05 -12.87 -10.47
N ARG A 151 -7.00 -12.92 -11.29
CA ARG A 151 -6.82 -13.97 -12.30
C ARG A 151 -5.35 -14.35 -12.45
N ASP A 152 -5.08 -15.35 -13.28
CA ASP A 152 -3.71 -15.67 -13.68
C ASP A 152 -3.21 -14.74 -14.79
N TYR A 153 -1.99 -14.21 -14.62
CA TYR A 153 -1.28 -13.38 -15.61
C TYR A 153 0.01 -14.06 -16.11
N GLN A 154 0.23 -15.33 -15.76
CA GLN A 154 1.47 -16.05 -16.07
C GLN A 154 1.24 -17.28 -16.94
N ASP A 155 0.09 -17.40 -17.59
CA ASP A 155 -0.32 -18.50 -18.44
C ASP A 155 -0.15 -19.89 -17.78
N ARG A 156 -0.40 -19.94 -16.47
CA ARG A 156 -0.32 -21.20 -15.72
C ARG A 156 -1.46 -22.13 -16.11
N LYS A 157 -1.14 -23.43 -16.15
CA LYS A 157 -2.17 -24.45 -16.35
C LYS A 157 -3.23 -24.35 -15.24
N LEU A 158 -4.47 -24.77 -15.54
CA LEU A 158 -5.63 -24.69 -14.65
C LEU A 158 -5.33 -25.18 -13.21
N LYS A 159 -4.59 -26.29 -13.06
CA LYS A 159 -4.14 -26.78 -11.74
C LYS A 159 -3.31 -25.75 -10.95
N GLY A 160 -2.50 -24.95 -11.64
CA GLY A 160 -1.72 -23.87 -11.02
C GLY A 160 -2.59 -22.70 -10.61
N GLN A 161 -3.62 -22.40 -11.40
CA GLN A 161 -4.60 -21.37 -11.10
C GLN A 161 -5.46 -21.73 -9.90
N PHE A 162 -5.90 -22.98 -9.77
CA PHE A 162 -6.59 -23.49 -8.57
C PHE A 162 -5.75 -23.28 -7.31
N LYS A 163 -4.46 -23.66 -7.34
CA LYS A 163 -3.56 -23.43 -6.20
C LYS A 163 -3.38 -21.95 -5.85
N SER A 164 -3.50 -21.06 -6.84
CA SER A 164 -3.44 -19.62 -6.58
C SER A 164 -4.73 -19.11 -5.96
N ALA A 165 -5.89 -19.60 -6.41
CA ALA A 165 -7.17 -19.30 -5.79
C ALA A 165 -7.20 -19.73 -4.31
N ASP A 166 -6.77 -20.97 -4.02
CA ASP A 166 -6.67 -21.49 -2.65
C ASP A 166 -5.75 -20.62 -1.78
N ARG A 167 -4.57 -20.25 -2.29
CA ARG A 167 -3.59 -19.43 -1.55
C ARG A 167 -4.09 -18.03 -1.25
N LEU A 168 -4.92 -17.46 -2.14
CA LEU A 168 -5.54 -16.14 -1.97
C LEU A 168 -6.81 -16.20 -1.12
N GLY A 169 -7.22 -17.39 -0.68
CA GLY A 169 -8.44 -17.57 0.07
C GLY A 169 -9.69 -17.20 -0.74
N ALA A 170 -9.67 -17.47 -2.06
CA ALA A 170 -10.81 -17.14 -2.90
C ALA A 170 -12.07 -17.86 -2.43
N ARG A 171 -13.17 -17.13 -2.22
CA ARG A 171 -14.47 -17.68 -1.82
C ARG A 171 -15.14 -18.39 -2.99
N PHE A 172 -15.02 -17.81 -4.17
CA PHE A 172 -15.56 -18.35 -5.41
C PHE A 172 -14.51 -18.43 -6.49
N MET A 173 -14.69 -19.37 -7.42
CA MET A 173 -13.86 -19.49 -8.61
C MET A 173 -14.74 -19.58 -9.85
N ILE A 174 -14.51 -18.68 -10.81
CA ILE A 174 -15.13 -18.74 -12.14
C ILE A 174 -14.10 -19.34 -13.09
N THR A 175 -14.48 -20.45 -13.77
CA THR A 175 -13.62 -21.12 -14.74
C THR A 175 -14.21 -21.01 -16.13
N ILE A 176 -13.37 -20.56 -17.09
CA ILE A 176 -13.72 -20.40 -18.51
C ILE A 176 -12.72 -21.18 -19.36
N GLY A 177 -13.17 -22.28 -19.93
CA GLY A 177 -12.44 -23.04 -20.94
C GLY A 177 -12.96 -22.80 -22.35
N GLU A 178 -12.33 -23.39 -23.36
CA GLU A 178 -12.76 -23.28 -24.76
C GLU A 178 -14.20 -23.77 -24.97
N ARG A 179 -14.59 -24.84 -24.28
CA ARG A 179 -15.97 -25.36 -24.34
C ARG A 179 -16.96 -24.36 -23.73
N GLU A 180 -16.67 -23.89 -22.53
CA GLU A 180 -17.50 -22.91 -21.84
C GLU A 180 -17.62 -21.61 -22.67
N LEU A 181 -16.53 -21.17 -23.29
CA LEU A 181 -16.54 -20.03 -24.21
C LEU A 181 -17.44 -20.27 -25.42
N ALA A 182 -17.35 -21.43 -26.06
CA ALA A 182 -18.21 -21.79 -27.21
C ALA A 182 -19.70 -21.86 -26.84
N GLU A 183 -20.02 -22.30 -25.60
CA GLU A 183 -21.37 -22.38 -25.07
C GLU A 183 -21.86 -21.06 -24.43
N GLN A 184 -21.04 -19.99 -24.44
CA GLN A 184 -21.30 -18.72 -23.77
C GLN A 184 -21.65 -18.91 -22.29
N SER A 185 -20.87 -19.74 -21.61
CA SER A 185 -21.06 -20.10 -20.19
C SER A 185 -19.74 -20.04 -19.44
N ALA A 186 -19.80 -20.18 -18.12
CA ALA A 186 -18.67 -20.40 -17.24
C ALA A 186 -19.08 -21.33 -16.10
N ASN A 187 -18.13 -21.98 -15.46
CA ASN A 187 -18.38 -22.73 -14.24
C ASN A 187 -18.08 -21.84 -13.04
N LEU A 188 -19.06 -21.64 -12.18
CA LEU A 188 -18.94 -20.95 -10.90
C LEU A 188 -18.88 -22.00 -9.79
N LYS A 189 -17.79 -21.97 -9.03
CA LYS A 189 -17.53 -22.89 -7.92
C LYS A 189 -17.40 -22.14 -6.62
N ASN A 190 -18.16 -22.54 -5.61
CA ASN A 190 -17.92 -22.16 -4.22
C ASN A 190 -16.73 -22.96 -3.70
N MET A 191 -15.67 -22.28 -3.27
CA MET A 191 -14.40 -22.92 -2.88
C MET A 191 -14.47 -23.57 -1.50
N THR A 192 -15.40 -23.13 -0.65
CA THR A 192 -15.64 -23.70 0.69
C THR A 192 -16.44 -24.98 0.61
N THR A 193 -17.60 -24.96 -0.03
CA THR A 193 -18.52 -26.11 -0.10
C THR A 193 -18.12 -27.08 -1.22
N GLY A 194 -17.37 -26.63 -2.21
CA GLY A 194 -17.04 -27.38 -3.41
C GLY A 194 -18.18 -27.49 -4.43
N LYS A 195 -19.34 -26.90 -4.15
CA LYS A 195 -20.47 -26.86 -5.09
C LYS A 195 -20.11 -26.09 -6.34
N GLU A 196 -20.44 -26.63 -7.49
CA GLU A 196 -20.15 -26.06 -8.80
C GLU A 196 -21.39 -26.04 -9.66
N ILE A 197 -21.65 -24.93 -10.33
CA ILE A 197 -22.75 -24.73 -11.26
C ILE A 197 -22.24 -24.12 -12.57
N THR A 198 -22.90 -24.45 -13.66
CA THR A 198 -22.64 -23.81 -14.97
C THR A 198 -23.65 -22.69 -15.19
N VAL A 199 -23.16 -21.47 -15.43
CA VAL A 199 -23.95 -20.26 -15.58
C VAL A 199 -23.64 -19.61 -16.94
N LYS A 200 -24.63 -18.97 -17.57
CA LYS A 200 -24.37 -18.20 -18.79
C LYS A 200 -23.55 -16.96 -18.50
N LEU A 201 -22.58 -16.64 -19.37
CA LEU A 201 -21.74 -15.44 -19.21
C LEU A 201 -22.59 -14.17 -19.09
N ALA A 202 -23.67 -14.06 -19.87
CA ALA A 202 -24.57 -12.92 -19.80
C ALA A 202 -25.21 -12.73 -18.42
N GLU A 203 -25.56 -13.83 -17.73
CA GLU A 203 -26.12 -13.81 -16.38
C GLU A 203 -25.06 -13.38 -15.34
N LEU A 204 -23.82 -13.90 -15.47
CA LEU A 204 -22.72 -13.50 -14.60
C LEU A 204 -22.34 -12.02 -14.77
N TYR A 205 -22.40 -11.49 -16.00
CA TYR A 205 -22.11 -10.08 -16.26
C TYR A 205 -23.16 -9.12 -15.69
N THR A 206 -24.37 -9.55 -15.42
CA THR A 206 -25.49 -8.69 -15.00
C THR A 206 -26.04 -8.99 -13.61
N GLY A 207 -25.83 -10.20 -13.10
CA GLY A 207 -26.45 -10.69 -11.87
C GLY A 207 -25.54 -11.53 -10.98
N LEU A 208 -24.22 -11.40 -11.08
CA LEU A 208 -23.27 -12.14 -10.23
C LEU A 208 -23.61 -12.11 -8.74
N PRO A 209 -24.04 -10.96 -8.14
CA PRO A 209 -24.42 -10.92 -6.71
C PRO A 209 -25.45 -11.98 -6.32
N GLU A 210 -26.45 -12.23 -7.13
CA GLU A 210 -27.50 -13.21 -6.85
C GLU A 210 -26.92 -14.62 -6.66
N PHE A 211 -25.92 -15.00 -7.44
CA PHE A 211 -25.26 -16.31 -7.33
C PHE A 211 -24.33 -16.42 -6.13
N ILE A 212 -23.72 -15.32 -5.70
CA ILE A 212 -22.80 -15.29 -4.55
C ILE A 212 -23.60 -15.27 -3.24
N GLU A 213 -24.64 -14.44 -3.15
CA GLU A 213 -25.47 -14.27 -1.95
C GLU A 213 -26.35 -15.51 -1.67
N ASP A 214 -26.93 -16.14 -2.68
CA ASP A 214 -27.73 -17.37 -2.52
C ASP A 214 -26.90 -18.54 -1.95
N GLU A 215 -25.60 -18.57 -2.20
CA GLU A 215 -24.71 -19.60 -1.67
C GLU A 215 -24.27 -19.32 -0.21
N GLU A 216 -24.33 -18.07 0.25
CA GLU A 216 -24.05 -17.69 1.63
C GLU A 216 -25.19 -17.99 2.58
N VAL A 217 -26.43 -17.83 2.13
CA VAL A 217 -27.65 -18.09 2.93
C VAL A 217 -27.82 -19.56 3.25
N THR A 218 -27.22 -20.46 2.48
CA THR A 218 -27.30 -21.91 2.71
C THR A 218 -26.32 -22.45 3.76
N GLU A 219 -25.42 -21.63 4.31
CA GLU A 219 -24.47 -22.04 5.36
C GLU A 219 -24.95 -21.72 6.79
N GLU A 220 -26.04 -20.97 6.99
CA GLU A 220 -26.57 -20.60 8.32
C GLU A 220 -27.75 -21.49 8.83
N ASP A 221 -28.15 -22.52 8.10
CA ASP A 221 -29.14 -23.51 8.51
C ASP A 221 -28.48 -24.90 8.81
#